data_2408492b248dce79cad21467dfaf1963
#
_entry.id   2408492b248dce79cad21467dfaf1963
#
_cell.length_a   1.000
_cell.length_b   1.000
_cell.length_c   1.000
_cell.angle_alpha   90.00
_cell.angle_beta   90.00
_cell.angle_gamma   90.00
#
_symmetry.space_group_name_H-M   'P 1'
#
loop_
_entity.id
_entity.type
_entity.pdbx_description
1 polymer ?
#
loop_
_entity_poly.entity_id
_entity_poly.type
_entity_poly.pdbx_seq_one_letter_code
_entity_poly.pdbx_strand_id
1 'polypeptide(L)'
;MLHGVPLRYSFRNLWRRPWRTLMTVFGLSLLVGLIVFLAAFGRSVSRTLRLPGDPRQLVVLSKKAQTFEFSSIPAAELDLLESDVMDQLETGQFGEALFSREVYHFVNVRLAKDPANEERRSLMLGIDPDLAERMMVGFEVTEGVPPEPEANQAMVGRAVASKLRVPESMLAVGSKLYLRDVELTVSGIFEPRRTIAENWILLPHDDLRNTLGRRDYSFARLRVKDGTDLEALASRLNLDERYSIRVFPEATYFADFTAGFDHFQRFALLVALVLCVGGIL
;
A
#
# COMPACT_ATOMS: atom_id res chain seq x y z
N MET A 1 -1.98 -57.50 -9.03
CA MET A 1 -0.86 -57.64 -9.99
C MET A 1 -0.91 -56.50 -10.98
N LEU A 2 -0.16 -55.43 -10.76
CA LEU A 2 -0.01 -54.33 -11.66
C LEU A 2 0.94 -54.73 -12.79
N HIS A 3 0.41 -55.10 -13.94
CA HIS A 3 1.20 -55.39 -15.12
C HIS A 3 1.81 -54.07 -15.61
N GLY A 4 3.11 -53.90 -15.41
CA GLY A 4 3.85 -52.76 -15.89
C GLY A 4 3.81 -52.72 -17.40
N VAL A 5 3.12 -51.73 -17.95
CA VAL A 5 3.17 -51.39 -19.37
C VAL A 5 4.62 -51.07 -19.73
N PRO A 6 5.25 -51.79 -20.72
CA PRO A 6 6.66 -51.55 -21.05
C PRO A 6 6.85 -50.10 -21.50
N LEU A 7 7.62 -49.32 -20.76
CA LEU A 7 7.92 -47.90 -21.08
C LEU A 7 8.35 -47.67 -22.51
N ARG A 8 9.05 -48.66 -23.11
CA ARG A 8 9.43 -48.65 -24.55
C ARG A 8 8.23 -48.60 -25.52
N TYR A 9 7.11 -49.23 -25.15
CA TYR A 9 5.91 -49.24 -25.99
C TYR A 9 5.20 -47.88 -25.93
N SER A 10 5.11 -47.30 -24.76
CA SER A 10 4.56 -45.95 -24.55
C SER A 10 5.38 -44.88 -25.32
N PHE A 11 6.70 -44.95 -25.23
CA PHE A 11 7.60 -44.02 -25.98
C PHE A 11 7.44 -44.13 -27.47
N ARG A 12 7.32 -45.36 -28.02
CA ARG A 12 7.14 -45.58 -29.46
C ARG A 12 5.76 -45.14 -29.97
N ASN A 13 4.76 -45.15 -29.10
CA ASN A 13 3.42 -44.72 -29.45
C ASN A 13 3.30 -43.18 -29.50
N LEU A 14 4.07 -42.44 -28.68
CA LEU A 14 4.18 -40.97 -28.71
C LEU A 14 4.68 -40.47 -30.09
N TRP A 15 5.60 -41.15 -30.75
CA TRP A 15 6.14 -40.80 -32.05
C TRP A 15 5.23 -41.15 -33.22
N ARG A 16 4.25 -42.04 -33.03
CA ARG A 16 3.28 -42.41 -34.06
C ARG A 16 2.22 -41.36 -34.36
N ARG A 17 1.94 -40.47 -33.37
CA ARG A 17 0.96 -39.38 -33.53
C ARG A 17 1.53 -38.06 -32.99
N PRO A 18 2.51 -37.49 -33.69
CA PRO A 18 3.30 -36.37 -33.16
C PRO A 18 2.44 -35.13 -32.86
N TRP A 19 1.46 -34.80 -33.65
CA TRP A 19 0.57 -33.67 -33.46
C TRP A 19 -0.29 -33.80 -32.17
N ARG A 20 -0.81 -34.98 -31.93
CA ARG A 20 -1.62 -35.22 -30.73
C ARG A 20 -0.77 -35.15 -29.44
N THR A 21 0.40 -35.72 -29.49
CA THR A 21 1.40 -35.66 -28.41
C THR A 21 1.86 -34.24 -28.18
N LEU A 22 2.15 -33.48 -29.24
CA LEU A 22 2.56 -32.09 -29.14
C LEU A 22 1.46 -31.22 -28.47
N MET A 23 0.21 -31.38 -28.90
CA MET A 23 -0.92 -30.65 -28.32
C MET A 23 -1.15 -30.99 -26.83
N THR A 24 -1.01 -32.26 -26.46
CA THR A 24 -1.12 -32.68 -25.05
C THR A 24 0.01 -32.12 -24.19
N VAL A 25 1.26 -32.21 -24.68
CA VAL A 25 2.43 -31.64 -23.98
C VAL A 25 2.33 -30.13 -23.86
N PHE A 26 1.91 -29.45 -24.95
CA PHE A 26 1.71 -28.00 -24.94
C PHE A 26 0.63 -27.59 -23.95
N GLY A 27 -0.54 -28.26 -23.94
CA GLY A 27 -1.61 -27.99 -22.99
C GLY A 27 -1.17 -28.18 -21.53
N LEU A 28 -0.45 -29.28 -21.26
CA LEU A 28 0.08 -29.56 -19.92
C LEU A 28 1.14 -28.54 -19.49
N SER A 29 2.03 -28.16 -20.42
CA SER A 29 3.06 -27.15 -20.17
C SER A 29 2.46 -25.76 -19.89
N LEU A 30 1.42 -25.39 -20.62
CA LEU A 30 0.70 -24.11 -20.43
C LEU A 30 0.01 -24.10 -19.06
N LEU A 31 -0.57 -25.21 -18.65
CA LEU A 31 -1.24 -25.36 -17.38
C LEU A 31 -0.27 -25.30 -16.19
N VAL A 32 0.87 -26.03 -16.28
CA VAL A 32 1.94 -25.95 -15.27
C VAL A 32 2.53 -24.53 -15.23
N GLY A 33 2.77 -23.93 -16.39
CA GLY A 33 3.23 -22.54 -16.49
C GLY A 33 2.29 -21.55 -15.81
N LEU A 34 0.97 -21.72 -15.99
CA LEU A 34 -0.04 -20.89 -15.33
C LEU A 34 -0.01 -21.05 -13.81
N ILE A 35 0.13 -22.30 -13.31
CA ILE A 35 0.23 -22.56 -11.87
C ILE A 35 1.46 -21.84 -11.28
N VAL A 36 2.61 -22.02 -11.90
CA VAL A 36 3.87 -21.40 -11.46
C VAL A 36 3.76 -19.86 -11.49
N PHE A 37 3.18 -19.32 -12.58
CA PHE A 37 2.94 -17.89 -12.71
C PHE A 37 2.04 -17.35 -11.59
N LEU A 38 0.88 -17.98 -11.34
CA LEU A 38 -0.05 -17.58 -10.29
C LEU A 38 0.59 -17.67 -8.90
N ALA A 39 1.36 -18.72 -8.63
CA ALA A 39 2.08 -18.87 -7.36
C ALA A 39 3.17 -17.81 -7.18
N ALA A 40 3.93 -17.50 -8.22
CA ALA A 40 4.95 -16.46 -8.19
C ALA A 40 4.33 -15.06 -8.07
N PHE A 41 3.28 -14.78 -8.82
CA PHE A 41 2.54 -13.52 -8.79
C PHE A 41 1.94 -13.27 -7.41
N GLY A 42 1.22 -14.26 -6.84
CA GLY A 42 0.64 -14.12 -5.50
C GLY A 42 1.70 -13.83 -4.42
N ARG A 43 2.85 -14.53 -4.46
CA ARG A 43 3.96 -14.26 -3.53
C ARG A 43 4.55 -12.86 -3.72
N SER A 44 4.68 -12.41 -4.97
CA SER A 44 5.18 -11.06 -5.27
C SER A 44 4.24 -9.99 -4.74
N VAL A 45 2.94 -10.11 -5.02
CA VAL A 45 1.90 -9.20 -4.53
C VAL A 45 1.88 -9.17 -3.00
N SER A 46 1.84 -10.33 -2.34
CA SER A 46 1.86 -10.40 -0.87
C SER A 46 3.11 -9.78 -0.25
N ARG A 47 4.27 -9.87 -0.90
CA ARG A 47 5.50 -9.23 -0.40
C ARG A 47 5.50 -7.72 -0.58
N THR A 48 4.97 -7.24 -1.70
CA THR A 48 4.93 -5.80 -2.03
C THR A 48 3.88 -5.07 -1.19
N LEU A 49 2.76 -5.73 -0.90
CA LEU A 49 1.66 -5.16 -0.11
C LEU A 49 1.82 -5.33 1.40
N ARG A 50 2.77 -6.14 1.86
CA ARG A 50 3.11 -6.22 3.28
C ARG A 50 3.77 -4.90 3.69
N LEU A 51 2.96 -3.93 4.05
CA LEU A 51 3.40 -2.87 4.95
C LEU A 51 3.55 -3.54 6.31
N PRO A 52 4.74 -3.56 6.91
CA PRO A 52 4.86 -3.98 8.29
C PRO A 52 4.10 -2.93 9.12
N GLY A 53 2.88 -3.25 9.55
CA GLY A 53 2.17 -2.42 10.51
C GLY A 53 2.98 -2.37 11.80
N ASP A 54 3.06 -1.21 12.41
CA ASP A 54 3.63 -1.11 13.76
C ASP A 54 2.67 -1.82 14.74
N PRO A 55 3.17 -2.78 15.55
CA PRO A 55 2.32 -3.50 16.49
C PRO A 55 1.74 -2.62 17.60
N ARG A 56 2.17 -1.36 17.72
CA ARG A 56 1.67 -0.39 18.70
C ARG A 56 0.81 0.71 18.07
N GLN A 57 0.48 0.57 16.77
CA GLN A 57 -0.32 1.55 16.08
C GLN A 57 -1.75 1.07 15.84
N LEU A 58 -2.68 2.00 16.03
CA LEU A 58 -4.07 1.90 15.61
C LEU A 58 -4.29 2.78 14.38
N VAL A 59 -5.11 2.30 13.48
CA VAL A 59 -5.62 3.05 12.33
C VAL A 59 -7.08 3.37 12.54
N VAL A 60 -7.45 4.60 12.21
CA VAL A 60 -8.82 5.13 12.30
C VAL A 60 -9.32 5.46 10.92
N LEU A 61 -10.42 4.86 10.51
CA LEU A 61 -11.16 5.18 9.29
C LEU A 61 -12.57 5.67 9.62
N SER A 62 -13.20 6.35 8.70
CA SER A 62 -14.65 6.58 8.75
C SER A 62 -15.39 5.24 8.79
N LYS A 63 -16.47 5.13 9.60
CA LYS A 63 -17.24 3.89 9.81
C LYS A 63 -17.74 3.24 8.53
N LYS A 64 -18.01 4.04 7.49
CA LYS A 64 -18.51 3.58 6.19
C LYS A 64 -17.39 3.19 5.21
N ALA A 65 -16.14 3.57 5.49
CA ALA A 65 -15.03 3.33 4.60
C ALA A 65 -14.37 1.98 4.86
N GLN A 66 -13.92 1.34 3.79
CA GLN A 66 -13.12 0.12 3.85
C GLN A 66 -11.64 0.37 3.55
N THR A 67 -11.34 1.49 2.89
CA THR A 67 -9.98 1.86 2.48
C THR A 67 -9.73 3.34 2.76
N PHE A 68 -8.46 3.72 2.83
CA PHE A 68 -8.01 5.10 3.06
C PHE A 68 -8.58 6.09 2.01
N GLU A 69 -8.69 5.66 0.75
CA GLU A 69 -9.13 6.50 -0.37
C GLU A 69 -10.57 6.99 -0.21
N PHE A 70 -11.44 6.14 0.32
CA PHE A 70 -12.88 6.43 0.47
C PHE A 70 -13.25 6.90 1.87
N SER A 71 -12.27 7.06 2.74
CA SER A 71 -12.49 7.52 4.10
C SER A 71 -12.45 9.05 4.17
N SER A 72 -13.34 9.60 4.98
CA SER A 72 -13.47 11.04 5.24
C SER A 72 -13.91 11.22 6.68
N ILE A 73 -13.05 11.82 7.50
CA ILE A 73 -13.26 12.04 8.92
C ILE A 73 -13.15 13.53 9.17
N PRO A 74 -14.19 14.19 9.73
CA PRO A 74 -14.15 15.58 10.08
C PRO A 74 -13.04 15.90 11.09
N ALA A 75 -12.38 17.06 10.96
CA ALA A 75 -11.33 17.48 11.89
C ALA A 75 -11.80 17.49 13.34
N ALA A 76 -13.01 17.99 13.61
CA ALA A 76 -13.57 18.04 14.94
C ALA A 76 -13.75 16.65 15.59
N GLU A 77 -14.04 15.62 14.79
CA GLU A 77 -14.15 14.25 15.29
C GLU A 77 -12.78 13.69 15.67
N LEU A 78 -11.73 14.02 14.92
CA LEU A 78 -10.34 13.65 15.26
C LEU A 78 -9.84 14.44 16.47
N ASP A 79 -10.21 15.72 16.63
CA ASP A 79 -9.87 16.53 17.82
C ASP A 79 -10.47 15.91 19.09
N LEU A 80 -11.74 15.49 19.01
CA LEU A 80 -12.40 14.82 20.12
C LEU A 80 -11.75 13.47 20.44
N LEU A 81 -11.44 12.68 19.42
CA LEU A 81 -10.77 11.38 19.58
C LEU A 81 -9.40 11.55 20.21
N GLU A 82 -8.57 12.47 19.71
CA GLU A 82 -7.24 12.72 20.25
C GLU A 82 -7.29 13.09 21.73
N SER A 83 -8.21 13.99 22.12
CA SER A 83 -8.43 14.37 23.51
C SER A 83 -8.84 13.18 24.39
N ASP A 84 -9.69 12.27 23.87
CA ASP A 84 -10.22 11.11 24.61
C ASP A 84 -9.16 10.01 24.85
N VAL A 85 -8.16 9.93 23.99
CA VAL A 85 -7.11 8.90 24.04
C VAL A 85 -5.74 9.45 24.47
N MET A 86 -5.62 10.75 24.73
CA MET A 86 -4.36 11.44 25.04
C MET A 86 -3.50 10.71 26.07
N ASP A 87 -4.12 10.24 27.15
CA ASP A 87 -3.42 9.55 28.24
C ASP A 87 -2.82 8.20 27.83
N GLN A 88 -3.29 7.63 26.73
CA GLN A 88 -2.87 6.32 26.22
C GLN A 88 -1.86 6.44 25.08
N LEU A 89 -1.70 7.64 24.51
CA LEU A 89 -0.77 7.89 23.41
C LEU A 89 0.68 7.92 23.88
N GLU A 90 1.56 7.35 23.06
CA GLU A 90 3.00 7.54 23.21
C GLU A 90 3.32 9.02 22.97
N THR A 91 4.26 9.55 23.72
CA THR A 91 4.67 10.95 23.65
C THR A 91 5.99 11.05 22.89
N GLY A 92 6.10 11.98 21.99
CA GLY A 92 7.30 12.27 21.23
C GLY A 92 8.39 12.97 22.05
N GLN A 93 9.48 13.34 21.39
CA GLN A 93 10.65 13.94 22.07
C GLN A 93 10.37 15.33 22.66
N PHE A 94 9.44 16.06 22.06
CA PHE A 94 9.06 17.40 22.44
C PHE A 94 7.77 17.46 23.27
N GLY A 95 7.27 16.29 23.69
CA GLY A 95 6.03 16.19 24.47
C GLY A 95 4.76 16.10 23.63
N GLU A 96 4.86 16.09 22.30
CA GLU A 96 3.74 15.89 21.39
C GLU A 96 3.17 14.48 21.49
N ALA A 97 1.86 14.34 21.36
CA ALA A 97 1.21 13.05 21.27
C ALA A 97 1.45 12.44 19.88
N LEU A 98 1.77 11.15 19.81
CA LEU A 98 1.93 10.46 18.52
C LEU A 98 0.56 10.14 17.91
N PHE A 99 -0.09 11.19 17.45
CA PHE A 99 -1.37 11.18 16.75
C PHE A 99 -1.22 11.86 15.38
N SER A 100 -1.22 11.08 14.33
CA SER A 100 -1.03 11.57 12.94
C SER A 100 -2.37 11.63 12.23
N ARG A 101 -2.70 12.81 11.69
CA ARG A 101 -3.86 13.06 10.83
C ARG A 101 -3.39 13.04 9.39
N GLU A 102 -4.03 12.24 8.56
CA GLU A 102 -3.49 11.98 7.23
C GLU A 102 -4.53 12.17 6.13
N VAL A 103 -4.06 12.66 5.00
CA VAL A 103 -4.83 12.85 3.78
C VAL A 103 -4.26 11.97 2.68
N TYR A 104 -4.99 10.93 2.30
CA TYR A 104 -4.59 9.98 1.28
C TYR A 104 -5.41 10.24 0.01
N HIS A 105 -4.74 10.61 -1.08
CA HIS A 105 -5.46 10.93 -2.31
C HIS A 105 -4.65 10.63 -3.57
N PHE A 106 -5.33 10.03 -4.56
CA PHE A 106 -4.78 9.93 -5.91
C PHE A 106 -4.99 11.24 -6.65
N VAL A 107 -3.93 11.77 -7.20
CA VAL A 107 -3.91 13.06 -7.90
C VAL A 107 -3.23 12.92 -9.26
N ASN A 108 -3.53 13.85 -10.15
CA ASN A 108 -2.75 14.04 -11.37
C ASN A 108 -1.70 15.10 -11.10
N VAL A 109 -0.45 14.78 -11.37
CA VAL A 109 0.70 15.68 -11.26
C VAL A 109 1.30 15.93 -12.63
N ARG A 110 1.80 17.16 -12.85
CA ARG A 110 2.62 17.52 -14.01
C ARG A 110 4.02 17.85 -13.54
N LEU A 111 5.03 17.48 -14.31
CA LEU A 111 6.42 17.75 -13.97
C LEU A 111 6.92 18.94 -14.79
N ALA A 112 7.52 19.93 -14.15
CA ALA A 112 7.97 21.15 -14.82
C ALA A 112 8.99 20.91 -15.95
N LYS A 113 9.81 19.85 -15.81
CA LYS A 113 10.82 19.46 -16.81
C LYS A 113 10.30 18.47 -17.86
N ASP A 114 9.03 18.07 -17.82
CA ASP A 114 8.47 17.16 -18.80
C ASP A 114 8.08 17.93 -20.08
N PRO A 115 8.79 17.72 -21.21
CA PRO A 115 8.48 18.40 -22.45
C PRO A 115 7.11 18.04 -23.03
N ALA A 116 6.57 16.88 -22.66
CA ALA A 116 5.22 16.46 -23.06
C ALA A 116 4.12 17.13 -22.24
N ASN A 117 4.47 17.74 -21.10
CA ASN A 117 3.53 18.36 -20.13
C ASN A 117 2.35 17.42 -19.77
N GLU A 118 2.65 16.12 -19.66
CA GLU A 118 1.63 15.10 -19.40
C GLU A 118 1.22 15.09 -17.93
N GLU A 119 -0.09 14.91 -17.71
CA GLU A 119 -0.62 14.60 -16.40
C GLU A 119 -0.39 13.11 -16.08
N ARG A 120 0.23 12.85 -14.94
CA ARG A 120 0.53 11.50 -14.48
C ARG A 120 -0.13 11.23 -13.13
N ARG A 121 -0.85 10.12 -13.04
CA ARG A 121 -1.51 9.76 -11.79
C ARG A 121 -0.50 9.29 -10.75
N SER A 122 -0.46 9.98 -9.61
CA SER A 122 0.35 9.65 -8.45
C SER A 122 -0.51 9.60 -7.19
N LEU A 123 0.02 8.98 -6.15
CA LEU A 123 -0.54 9.02 -4.82
C LEU A 123 0.17 10.09 -4.02
N MET A 124 -0.60 10.97 -3.38
CA MET A 124 -0.10 11.89 -2.39
C MET A 124 -0.62 11.53 -1.00
N LEU A 125 0.28 11.58 -0.03
CA LEU A 125 -0.03 11.46 1.38
C LEU A 125 0.30 12.77 2.08
N GLY A 126 -0.72 13.43 2.59
CA GLY A 126 -0.57 14.54 3.52
C GLY A 126 -0.37 13.99 4.92
N ILE A 127 0.75 14.30 5.53
CA ILE A 127 1.14 13.86 6.88
C ILE A 127 1.85 15.02 7.57
N ASP A 128 1.87 15.01 8.91
CA ASP A 128 2.76 15.89 9.65
C ASP A 128 4.21 15.42 9.43
N PRO A 129 5.09 16.25 8.84
CA PRO A 129 6.46 15.86 8.54
C PRO A 129 7.27 15.45 9.78
N ASP A 130 7.00 16.07 10.93
CA ASP A 130 7.70 15.79 12.19
C ASP A 130 7.30 14.43 12.78
N LEU A 131 6.09 13.96 12.43
CA LEU A 131 5.60 12.64 12.84
C LEU A 131 5.92 11.53 11.84
N ALA A 132 6.27 11.87 10.58
CA ALA A 132 6.45 10.88 9.52
C ALA A 132 7.48 9.81 9.88
N GLU A 133 8.64 10.19 10.42
CA GLU A 133 9.71 9.27 10.81
C GLU A 133 9.26 8.28 11.90
N ARG A 134 8.36 8.69 12.77
CA ARG A 134 7.88 7.90 13.90
C ARG A 134 6.66 7.06 13.58
N MET A 135 5.82 7.56 12.66
CA MET A 135 4.55 6.93 12.31
C MET A 135 4.64 6.01 11.10
N MET A 136 5.67 6.18 10.26
CA MET A 136 5.88 5.33 9.08
C MET A 136 7.04 4.37 9.33
N VAL A 137 6.75 3.08 9.33
CA VAL A 137 7.78 2.04 9.58
C VAL A 137 8.89 2.08 8.54
N GLY A 138 10.13 2.24 8.99
CA GLY A 138 11.32 2.24 8.14
C GLY A 138 11.47 3.48 7.26
N PHE A 139 10.78 4.56 7.59
CA PHE A 139 10.94 5.85 6.91
C PHE A 139 12.35 6.39 7.13
N GLU A 140 13.02 6.75 6.04
CA GLU A 140 14.36 7.33 6.05
C GLU A 140 14.46 8.38 4.95
N VAL A 141 14.91 9.59 5.31
CA VAL A 141 15.23 10.65 4.34
C VAL A 141 16.62 10.37 3.78
N THR A 142 16.68 10.07 2.48
CA THR A 142 17.94 9.71 1.82
C THR A 142 18.64 10.92 1.18
N GLU A 143 17.88 11.93 0.77
CA GLU A 143 18.40 13.15 0.14
C GLU A 143 17.50 14.34 0.53
N GLY A 144 18.10 15.51 0.74
CA GLY A 144 17.36 16.75 1.07
C GLY A 144 16.84 16.79 2.50
N VAL A 145 15.69 17.42 2.69
CA VAL A 145 15.05 17.66 3.99
C VAL A 145 13.53 17.40 3.92
N PRO A 146 12.88 17.13 5.06
CA PRO A 146 11.42 17.09 5.12
C PRO A 146 10.77 18.38 4.61
N PRO A 147 9.55 18.32 4.05
CA PRO A 147 8.84 19.49 3.58
C PRO A 147 8.38 20.34 4.76
N GLU A 148 8.57 21.63 4.69
CA GLU A 148 8.05 22.58 5.68
C GLU A 148 6.60 22.95 5.38
N PRO A 149 5.75 23.09 6.41
CA PRO A 149 4.38 23.59 6.24
C PRO A 149 4.34 24.95 5.55
N GLU A 150 3.33 25.16 4.69
CA GLU A 150 3.10 26.41 3.93
C GLU A 150 4.22 26.81 2.95
N ALA A 151 5.24 25.99 2.78
CA ALA A 151 6.37 26.29 1.89
C ALA A 151 6.18 25.76 0.46
N ASN A 152 5.04 25.15 0.14
CA ASN A 152 4.81 24.48 -1.15
C ASN A 152 5.91 23.47 -1.49
N GLN A 153 6.26 22.65 -0.55
CA GLN A 153 7.27 21.63 -0.68
C GLN A 153 6.67 20.24 -0.63
N ALA A 154 7.32 19.31 -1.32
CA ALA A 154 6.93 17.91 -1.29
C ALA A 154 8.18 17.02 -1.24
N MET A 155 8.08 15.91 -0.53
CA MET A 155 9.09 14.85 -0.52
C MET A 155 8.65 13.72 -1.43
N VAL A 156 9.56 13.15 -2.20
CA VAL A 156 9.26 12.16 -3.21
C VAL A 156 9.85 10.80 -2.80
N GLY A 157 9.04 9.77 -2.82
CA GLY A 157 9.51 8.39 -2.62
C GLY A 157 10.40 7.94 -3.77
N ARG A 158 11.46 7.21 -3.47
CA ARG A 158 12.50 6.80 -4.44
C ARG A 158 11.95 6.10 -5.68
N ALA A 159 10.86 5.36 -5.56
CA ALA A 159 10.28 4.62 -6.69
C ALA A 159 9.25 5.43 -7.52
N VAL A 160 8.93 6.69 -7.15
CA VAL A 160 7.95 7.52 -7.86
C VAL A 160 8.36 7.77 -9.30
N ALA A 161 9.64 8.07 -9.57
CA ALA A 161 10.13 8.32 -10.92
C ALA A 161 9.89 7.09 -11.84
N SER A 162 10.23 5.90 -11.34
CA SER A 162 10.00 4.65 -12.06
C SER A 162 8.51 4.40 -12.31
N LYS A 163 7.66 4.64 -11.30
CA LYS A 163 6.20 4.49 -11.41
C LYS A 163 5.60 5.45 -12.44
N LEU A 164 6.06 6.69 -12.46
CA LEU A 164 5.62 7.71 -13.42
C LEU A 164 6.28 7.54 -14.80
N ARG A 165 7.24 6.60 -14.95
CA ARG A 165 8.01 6.35 -16.18
C ARG A 165 8.75 7.59 -16.66
N VAL A 166 9.42 8.27 -15.76
CA VAL A 166 10.24 9.46 -16.00
C VAL A 166 11.66 9.26 -15.49
N PRO A 167 12.65 9.97 -16.04
CA PRO A 167 13.99 9.99 -15.46
C PRO A 167 14.00 10.54 -14.03
N GLU A 168 14.82 9.97 -13.15
CA GLU A 168 14.95 10.41 -11.75
C GLU A 168 15.31 11.90 -11.64
N SER A 169 16.09 12.43 -12.60
CA SER A 169 16.47 13.85 -12.65
C SER A 169 15.29 14.83 -12.73
N MET A 170 14.10 14.36 -13.14
CA MET A 170 12.89 15.18 -13.16
C MET A 170 12.27 15.37 -11.79
N LEU A 171 12.59 14.48 -10.84
CA LEU A 171 12.09 14.49 -9.47
C LEU A 171 13.21 14.61 -8.44
N ALA A 172 14.42 15.00 -8.86
CA ALA A 172 15.53 15.28 -7.95
C ALA A 172 15.20 16.47 -7.05
N VAL A 173 15.88 16.55 -5.90
CA VAL A 173 15.76 17.69 -4.97
C VAL A 173 15.93 19.02 -5.71
N GLY A 174 15.05 19.96 -5.45
CA GLY A 174 14.96 21.26 -6.14
C GLY A 174 14.19 21.22 -7.48
N SER A 175 13.74 20.05 -7.95
CA SER A 175 12.83 19.98 -9.11
C SER A 175 11.43 20.46 -8.74
N LYS A 176 10.65 20.84 -9.75
CA LYS A 176 9.29 21.34 -9.56
C LYS A 176 8.26 20.39 -10.16
N LEU A 177 7.17 20.22 -9.45
CA LEU A 177 5.99 19.51 -9.91
C LEU A 177 4.74 20.37 -9.65
N TYR A 178 3.69 20.14 -10.40
CA TYR A 178 2.42 20.86 -10.27
C TYR A 178 1.33 19.91 -9.79
N LEU A 179 0.65 20.33 -8.72
CA LEU A 179 -0.59 19.74 -8.27
C LEU A 179 -1.71 20.73 -8.54
N ARG A 180 -2.56 20.46 -9.54
CA ARG A 180 -3.49 21.48 -10.07
C ARG A 180 -2.70 22.73 -10.50
N ASP A 181 -3.02 23.87 -9.91
CA ASP A 181 -2.38 25.17 -10.18
C ASP A 181 -1.28 25.53 -9.16
N VAL A 182 -1.00 24.64 -8.19
CA VAL A 182 0.01 24.86 -7.16
C VAL A 182 1.33 24.25 -7.61
N GLU A 183 2.38 25.08 -7.66
CA GLU A 183 3.75 24.64 -7.89
C GLU A 183 4.34 24.12 -6.56
N LEU A 184 4.80 22.88 -6.56
CA LEU A 184 5.49 22.26 -5.43
C LEU A 184 6.96 22.03 -5.77
N THR A 185 7.84 22.34 -4.85
CA THR A 185 9.28 22.07 -4.98
C THR A 185 9.63 20.76 -4.25
N VAL A 186 10.37 19.88 -4.89
CA VAL A 186 10.89 18.68 -4.26
C VAL A 186 11.92 19.06 -3.21
N SER A 187 11.60 18.92 -1.92
CA SER A 187 12.48 19.24 -0.79
C SER A 187 13.40 18.08 -0.42
N GLY A 188 12.95 16.85 -0.66
CA GLY A 188 13.73 15.66 -0.32
C GLY A 188 13.23 14.41 -1.01
N ILE A 189 14.05 13.36 -0.87
CA ILE A 189 13.74 12.00 -1.31
C ILE A 189 13.76 11.09 -0.10
N PHE A 190 12.75 10.23 0.02
CA PHE A 190 12.65 9.28 1.12
C PHE A 190 12.56 7.84 0.63
N GLU A 191 12.97 6.91 1.48
CA GLU A 191 12.92 5.48 1.21
C GLU A 191 12.37 4.75 2.43
N PRO A 192 11.12 4.28 2.40
CA PRO A 192 10.55 3.45 3.47
C PRO A 192 10.83 1.98 3.17
N ARG A 193 12.05 1.56 3.34
CA ARG A 193 12.59 0.19 3.18
C ARG A 193 11.61 -0.87 2.62
N ARG A 194 11.46 -0.90 1.28
CA ARG A 194 10.70 -1.91 0.51
C ARG A 194 9.20 -1.97 0.83
N THR A 195 8.58 -0.82 0.99
CA THR A 195 7.13 -0.71 1.14
C THR A 195 6.50 -0.02 -0.06
N ILE A 196 5.18 -0.15 -0.20
CA ILE A 196 4.41 0.56 -1.24
C ILE A 196 4.55 2.09 -1.13
N ALA A 197 4.94 2.59 0.05
CA ALA A 197 5.13 4.00 0.29
C ALA A 197 6.31 4.61 -0.50
N GLU A 198 7.24 3.78 -1.02
CA GLU A 198 8.27 4.24 -1.97
C GLU A 198 7.68 4.91 -3.23
N ASN A 199 6.40 4.66 -3.52
CA ASN A 199 5.68 5.21 -4.66
C ASN A 199 4.82 6.43 -4.32
N TRP A 200 4.95 6.99 -3.12
CA TRP A 200 4.14 8.12 -2.65
C TRP A 200 4.89 9.44 -2.74
N ILE A 201 4.12 10.51 -2.84
CA ILE A 201 4.61 11.87 -2.68
C ILE A 201 4.04 12.36 -1.34
N LEU A 202 4.92 12.81 -0.45
CA LEU A 202 4.56 13.29 0.88
C LEU A 202 4.61 14.81 0.92
N LEU A 203 3.65 15.41 1.59
CA LEU A 203 3.64 16.84 1.89
C LEU A 203 2.87 17.08 3.20
N PRO A 204 2.97 18.27 3.80
CA PRO A 204 2.19 18.60 4.98
C PRO A 204 0.70 18.39 4.74
N HIS A 205 0.01 17.79 5.70
CA HIS A 205 -1.41 17.42 5.52
C HIS A 205 -2.30 18.63 5.23
N ASP A 206 -2.03 19.79 5.84
CA ASP A 206 -2.81 21.00 5.61
C ASP A 206 -2.58 21.56 4.21
N ASP A 207 -1.34 21.52 3.70
CA ASP A 207 -1.03 21.96 2.33
C ASP A 207 -1.78 21.11 1.30
N LEU A 208 -1.79 19.79 1.51
CA LEU A 208 -2.54 18.89 0.63
C LEU A 208 -4.06 19.13 0.72
N ARG A 209 -4.59 19.29 1.93
CA ARG A 209 -6.02 19.58 2.15
C ARG A 209 -6.43 20.88 1.46
N ASN A 210 -5.66 21.94 1.67
CA ASN A 210 -5.93 23.27 1.10
C ASN A 210 -5.90 23.21 -0.44
N THR A 211 -4.87 22.57 -1.02
CA THR A 211 -4.74 22.42 -2.47
C THR A 211 -5.88 21.58 -3.07
N LEU A 212 -6.36 20.57 -2.36
CA LEU A 212 -7.47 19.73 -2.80
C LEU A 212 -8.85 20.36 -2.51
N GLY A 213 -8.91 21.43 -1.72
CA GLY A 213 -10.16 22.02 -1.23
C GLY A 213 -10.94 21.09 -0.29
N ARG A 214 -10.23 20.22 0.45
CA ARG A 214 -10.82 19.28 1.43
C ARG A 214 -10.84 19.91 2.81
N ARG A 215 -11.88 19.58 3.57
CA ARG A 215 -11.97 19.95 5.00
C ARG A 215 -11.66 18.77 5.92
N ASP A 216 -11.83 17.55 5.43
CA ASP A 216 -11.75 16.32 6.17
C ASP A 216 -10.40 15.63 5.95
N TYR A 217 -10.00 14.81 6.90
CA TYR A 217 -8.89 13.89 6.80
C TYR A 217 -9.33 12.54 6.21
N SER A 218 -8.42 11.82 5.59
CA SER A 218 -8.74 10.48 5.10
C SER A 218 -8.72 9.45 6.22
N PHE A 219 -7.71 9.52 7.09
CA PHE A 219 -7.56 8.62 8.22
C PHE A 219 -6.68 9.25 9.28
N ALA A 220 -6.61 8.62 10.44
CA ALA A 220 -5.61 8.94 11.45
C ALA A 220 -4.87 7.68 11.90
N ARG A 221 -3.64 7.86 12.36
CA ARG A 221 -2.86 6.84 13.05
C ARG A 221 -2.54 7.31 14.45
N LEU A 222 -2.65 6.39 15.40
CA LEU A 222 -2.32 6.65 16.79
C LEU A 222 -1.29 5.62 17.22
N ARG A 223 -0.23 6.08 17.88
CA ARG A 223 0.74 5.20 18.50
C ARG A 223 0.54 5.22 20.00
N VAL A 224 0.31 4.06 20.59
CA VAL A 224 0.00 3.93 22.01
C VAL A 224 1.23 3.56 22.83
N LYS A 225 1.18 3.86 24.12
CA LYS A 225 2.21 3.50 25.11
C LYS A 225 2.41 1.99 25.18
N ASP A 226 3.61 1.57 25.52
CA ASP A 226 3.92 0.17 25.76
C ASP A 226 3.00 -0.43 26.83
N GLY A 227 2.50 -1.64 26.58
CA GLY A 227 1.59 -2.34 27.50
C GLY A 227 0.11 -1.99 27.34
N THR A 228 -0.24 -1.08 26.43
CA THR A 228 -1.65 -0.81 26.11
C THR A 228 -2.23 -1.95 25.29
N ASP A 229 -3.40 -2.45 25.71
CA ASP A 229 -4.16 -3.44 24.93
C ASP A 229 -4.87 -2.76 23.75
N LEU A 230 -4.32 -2.94 22.54
CA LEU A 230 -4.85 -2.32 21.33
C LEU A 230 -6.24 -2.83 20.96
N GLU A 231 -6.50 -4.13 21.16
CA GLU A 231 -7.80 -4.73 20.82
C GLU A 231 -8.89 -4.20 21.77
N ALA A 232 -8.59 -4.09 23.05
CA ALA A 232 -9.51 -3.52 24.02
C ALA A 232 -9.77 -2.03 23.74
N LEU A 233 -8.72 -1.26 23.41
CA LEU A 233 -8.85 0.16 23.06
C LEU A 233 -9.65 0.33 21.77
N ALA A 234 -9.33 -0.41 20.72
CA ALA A 234 -10.06 -0.37 19.46
C ALA A 234 -11.53 -0.75 19.64
N SER A 235 -11.81 -1.79 20.44
CA SER A 235 -13.18 -2.22 20.76
C SER A 235 -13.96 -1.15 21.51
N ARG A 236 -13.35 -0.50 22.51
CA ARG A 236 -13.94 0.61 23.25
C ARG A 236 -14.34 1.75 22.33
N LEU A 237 -13.42 2.19 21.46
CA LEU A 237 -13.66 3.29 20.53
C LEU A 237 -14.70 2.94 19.45
N ASN A 238 -14.74 1.70 19.00
CA ASN A 238 -15.73 1.22 18.01
C ASN A 238 -17.14 1.12 18.56
N LEU A 239 -17.30 0.94 19.88
CA LEU A 239 -18.59 0.88 20.58
C LEU A 239 -19.10 2.26 21.02
N ASP A 240 -18.25 3.27 21.00
CA ASP A 240 -18.62 4.62 21.41
C ASP A 240 -19.43 5.33 20.30
N GLU A 241 -20.68 5.60 20.59
CA GLU A 241 -21.63 6.23 19.66
C GLU A 241 -21.31 7.70 19.34
N ARG A 242 -20.41 8.33 20.10
CA ARG A 242 -19.96 9.71 19.83
C ARG A 242 -19.19 9.80 18.51
N TYR A 243 -18.62 8.66 18.05
CA TYR A 243 -17.78 8.60 16.87
C TYR A 243 -18.46 7.88 15.70
N SER A 244 -18.24 8.39 14.49
CA SER A 244 -18.59 7.73 13.24
C SER A 244 -17.38 7.08 12.57
N ILE A 245 -16.49 6.52 13.38
CA ILE A 245 -15.22 5.92 12.99
C ILE A 245 -15.20 4.41 13.18
N ARG A 246 -14.18 3.79 12.61
CA ARG A 246 -13.77 2.41 12.83
C ARG A 246 -12.28 2.38 13.13
N VAL A 247 -11.92 1.78 14.26
CA VAL A 247 -10.56 1.70 14.77
C VAL A 247 -10.12 0.25 14.81
N PHE A 248 -8.90 -0.03 14.38
CA PHE A 248 -8.31 -1.37 14.38
C PHE A 248 -6.78 -1.29 14.42
N PRO A 249 -6.11 -2.34 14.93
CA PRO A 249 -4.66 -2.42 14.87
C PRO A 249 -4.14 -2.34 13.43
N GLU A 250 -3.10 -1.55 13.18
CA GLU A 250 -2.54 -1.35 11.85
C GLU A 250 -2.08 -2.67 11.22
N ALA A 251 -1.48 -3.54 12.01
CA ALA A 251 -1.06 -4.88 11.56
C ALA A 251 -2.23 -5.72 11.04
N THR A 252 -3.42 -5.62 11.67
CA THR A 252 -4.63 -6.33 11.25
C THR A 252 -5.15 -5.80 9.92
N TYR A 253 -5.15 -4.48 9.72
CA TYR A 253 -5.59 -3.87 8.47
C TYR A 253 -4.81 -4.40 7.27
N PHE A 254 -3.50 -4.39 7.36
CA PHE A 254 -2.65 -4.88 6.28
C PHE A 254 -2.72 -6.40 6.10
N ALA A 255 -2.92 -7.15 7.19
CA ALA A 255 -3.15 -8.59 7.12
C ALA A 255 -4.44 -8.93 6.37
N ASP A 256 -5.54 -8.25 6.68
CA ASP A 256 -6.84 -8.45 6.01
C ASP A 256 -6.78 -8.08 4.53
N PHE A 257 -6.08 -7.00 4.19
CA PHE A 257 -5.87 -6.61 2.80
C PHE A 257 -5.13 -7.68 1.99
N THR A 258 -4.12 -8.32 2.61
CA THR A 258 -3.36 -9.41 1.96
C THR A 258 -4.09 -10.75 1.97
N ALA A 259 -4.95 -11.02 2.95
CA ALA A 259 -5.71 -12.27 3.05
C ALA A 259 -6.65 -12.49 1.85
N GLY A 260 -7.21 -11.43 1.29
CA GLY A 260 -8.01 -11.49 0.06
C GLY A 260 -7.23 -12.08 -1.12
N PHE A 261 -5.96 -11.74 -1.27
CA PHE A 261 -5.07 -12.29 -2.31
C PHE A 261 -4.72 -13.76 -2.06
N ASP A 262 -4.54 -14.16 -0.81
CA ASP A 262 -4.27 -15.55 -0.44
C ASP A 262 -5.46 -16.46 -0.76
N HIS A 263 -6.69 -16.01 -0.54
CA HIS A 263 -7.90 -16.75 -0.93
C HIS A 263 -8.00 -16.90 -2.45
N PHE A 264 -7.75 -15.83 -3.20
CA PHE A 264 -7.73 -15.89 -4.67
C PHE A 264 -6.66 -16.87 -5.18
N GLN A 265 -5.46 -16.85 -4.59
CA GLN A 265 -4.38 -17.77 -4.96
C GLN A 265 -4.75 -19.24 -4.69
N ARG A 266 -5.35 -19.55 -3.53
CA ARG A 266 -5.81 -20.91 -3.20
C ARG A 266 -6.87 -21.38 -4.19
N PHE A 267 -7.84 -20.53 -4.52
CA PHE A 267 -8.87 -20.83 -5.51
C PHE A 267 -8.26 -21.11 -6.89
N ALA A 268 -7.34 -20.25 -7.36
CA ALA A 268 -6.66 -20.43 -8.63
C ALA A 268 -5.85 -21.73 -8.70
N LEU A 269 -5.16 -22.10 -7.61
CA LEU A 269 -4.45 -23.39 -7.49
C LEU A 269 -5.41 -24.58 -7.53
N LEU A 270 -6.56 -24.49 -6.88
CA LEU A 270 -7.59 -25.54 -6.89
C LEU A 270 -8.14 -25.76 -8.31
N VAL A 271 -8.48 -24.69 -9.02
CA VAL A 271 -8.94 -24.74 -10.41
C VAL A 271 -7.86 -25.37 -11.30
N ALA A 272 -6.62 -24.95 -11.15
CA ALA A 272 -5.51 -25.51 -11.89
C ALA A 272 -5.30 -27.01 -11.63
N LEU A 273 -5.46 -27.46 -10.38
CA LEU A 273 -5.39 -28.87 -10.00
C LEU A 273 -6.51 -29.70 -10.68
N VAL A 274 -7.74 -29.18 -10.65
CA VAL A 274 -8.91 -29.84 -11.31
C VAL A 274 -8.68 -29.96 -12.81
N LEU A 275 -8.17 -28.91 -13.46
CA LEU A 275 -7.84 -28.93 -14.88
C LEU A 275 -6.69 -29.91 -15.20
N CYS A 276 -5.69 -30.04 -14.30
CA CYS A 276 -4.63 -31.04 -14.43
C CYS A 276 -5.20 -32.46 -14.42
N VAL A 277 -6.06 -32.77 -13.44
CA VAL A 277 -6.67 -34.11 -13.34
C VAL A 277 -7.57 -34.40 -14.53
N GLY A 278 -8.37 -33.42 -14.97
CA GLY A 278 -9.23 -33.58 -16.15
C GLY A 278 -8.47 -33.70 -17.48
N GLY A 279 -7.25 -33.14 -17.55
CA GLY A 279 -6.38 -33.28 -18.75
C GLY A 279 -5.60 -34.62 -18.82
N ILE A 280 -5.59 -35.39 -17.71
CA ILE A 280 -4.93 -36.72 -17.65
C ILE A 280 -5.95 -37.84 -17.96
N LEU A 281 -7.23 -37.63 -17.71
CA LEU A 281 -8.33 -38.53 -18.04
C LEU A 281 -8.75 -38.37 -19.51
#